data_1a221d2b2760840b5accdfcd96415b6c
#
_entry.id   1a221d2b2760840b5accdfcd96415b6c
#
_cell.length_a   1.000
_cell.length_b   1.000
_cell.length_c   1.000
_cell.angle_alpha   90.00
_cell.angle_beta   90.00
_cell.angle_gamma   90.00
#
_symmetry.space_group_name_H-M   'P 1'
#
loop_
_entity.id
_entity.type
_entity.pdbx_description
1 polymer ?
#
loop_
_entity_poly.entity_id
_entity_poly.type
_entity_poly.pdbx_seq_one_letter_code
_entity_poly.pdbx_strand_id
1 'polypeptide(L)'
;MNLKEFGIEKDKNDILKSFKSRFVNNPNEIYLDGNSLGKLPKTSYSEISELVKNQWGSKLISSWNDHWLKLSEDINLKMSNLINSKPEEVLVGESTSLNLYKIIYALLVSNLFKKNLVSDCLNFPSDIYVLDGLKHLTDENKLTILDYPDEINCNYEILKKSIKNNPGIYCLSLVSYKSSFLYSMK
;
A
#
# COMPACT_ATOMS: atom_id res chain seq x y z
N MET A 1 5.18 3.71 39.53
CA MET A 1 4.80 4.69 38.48
C MET A 1 3.47 4.24 37.91
N ASN A 2 2.47 5.08 37.92
CA ASN A 2 1.19 4.75 37.30
C ASN A 2 1.26 4.96 35.78
N LEU A 3 0.29 4.43 35.02
CA LEU A 3 0.28 4.51 33.56
C LEU A 3 0.31 5.95 33.02
N LYS A 4 -0.29 6.90 33.74
CA LYS A 4 -0.30 8.31 33.35
C LYS A 4 1.10 8.93 33.50
N GLU A 5 1.77 8.67 34.60
CA GLU A 5 3.14 9.15 34.82
C GLU A 5 4.12 8.57 33.82
N PHE A 6 3.97 7.27 33.53
CA PHE A 6 4.75 6.60 32.49
C PHE A 6 4.54 7.25 31.11
N GLY A 7 3.28 7.52 30.72
CA GLY A 7 2.98 8.18 29.45
C GLY A 7 3.60 9.58 29.36
N ILE A 8 3.46 10.41 30.41
CA ILE A 8 4.06 11.76 30.46
C ILE A 8 5.58 11.71 30.33
N GLU A 9 6.22 10.74 30.97
CA GLU A 9 7.68 10.58 30.87
C GLU A 9 8.10 10.18 29.44
N LYS A 10 7.38 9.26 28.80
CA LYS A 10 7.63 8.89 27.41
C LYS A 10 7.45 10.07 26.45
N ASP A 11 6.38 10.85 26.61
CA ASP A 11 6.14 12.05 25.78
C ASP A 11 7.24 13.11 25.94
N LYS A 12 7.79 13.29 27.14
CA LYS A 12 8.93 14.20 27.38
C LYS A 12 10.18 13.78 26.61
N ASN A 13 10.44 12.50 26.56
CA ASN A 13 11.64 11.90 25.98
C ASN A 13 11.47 11.50 24.51
N ASP A 14 10.30 11.72 23.90
CA ASP A 14 10.05 11.42 22.51
C ASP A 14 10.83 12.38 21.60
N ILE A 15 11.82 11.84 20.88
CA ILE A 15 12.64 12.56 19.91
C ILE A 15 11.84 13.03 18.68
N LEU A 16 10.68 12.40 18.42
CA LEU A 16 9.80 12.72 17.29
C LEU A 16 8.70 13.73 17.64
N LYS A 17 8.56 14.14 18.91
CA LYS A 17 7.48 15.04 19.35
C LYS A 17 7.35 16.34 18.54
N SER A 18 8.46 16.87 18.04
CA SER A 18 8.48 18.09 17.21
C SER A 18 7.77 17.89 15.86
N PHE A 19 7.73 16.67 15.33
CA PHE A 19 7.07 16.36 14.06
C PHE A 19 5.56 16.52 14.13
N LYS A 20 4.96 16.38 15.32
CA LYS A 20 3.51 16.57 15.51
C LYS A 20 3.02 17.93 15.00
N SER A 21 3.84 18.97 15.10
CA SER A 21 3.50 20.31 14.63
C SER A 21 3.42 20.45 13.11
N ARG A 22 4.00 19.51 12.37
CA ARG A 22 4.00 19.48 10.90
C ARG A 22 2.69 19.01 10.29
N PHE A 23 1.81 18.42 11.10
CA PHE A 23 0.52 17.87 10.65
C PHE A 23 -0.65 18.73 11.13
N VAL A 24 -1.75 18.66 10.39
CA VAL A 24 -3.03 19.18 10.85
C VAL A 24 -3.54 18.26 11.96
N ASN A 25 -3.77 18.80 13.14
CA ASN A 25 -4.19 18.06 14.32
C ASN A 25 -5.48 18.64 14.89
N ASN A 26 -6.40 17.76 15.27
CA ASN A 26 -7.51 18.09 16.13
C ASN A 26 -7.08 17.85 17.59
N PRO A 27 -7.04 18.89 18.46
CA PRO A 27 -6.57 18.74 19.85
C PRO A 27 -7.46 17.84 20.72
N ASN A 28 -8.72 17.64 20.30
CA ASN A 28 -9.71 16.84 21.02
C ASN A 28 -9.78 15.39 20.54
N GLU A 29 -8.88 14.97 19.66
CA GLU A 29 -8.91 13.65 19.03
C GLU A 29 -7.59 12.91 19.21
N ILE A 30 -7.68 11.66 19.62
CA ILE A 30 -6.57 10.70 19.59
C ILE A 30 -6.74 9.85 18.34
N TYR A 31 -5.97 10.18 17.29
CA TYR A 31 -6.01 9.45 16.03
C TYR A 31 -4.92 8.39 15.99
N LEU A 32 -5.32 7.11 15.96
CA LEU A 32 -4.42 5.95 15.97
C LEU A 32 -4.48 5.10 14.68
N ASP A 33 -5.25 5.55 13.67
CA ASP A 33 -5.45 4.81 12.41
C ASP A 33 -4.63 5.39 11.24
N GLY A 34 -3.41 5.84 11.55
CA GLY A 34 -2.49 6.39 10.55
C GLY A 34 -2.00 5.39 9.50
N ASN A 35 -2.20 4.09 9.74
CA ASN A 35 -1.93 3.02 8.77
C ASN A 35 -3.00 2.96 7.66
N SER A 36 -4.25 3.31 7.95
CA SER A 36 -5.32 3.41 6.95
C SER A 36 -5.23 4.71 6.18
N LEU A 37 -5.15 5.84 6.90
CA LEU A 37 -5.00 7.17 6.33
C LEU A 37 -4.12 8.03 7.21
N GLY A 38 -2.96 8.46 6.71
CA GLY A 38 -2.07 9.36 7.42
C GLY A 38 -2.69 10.74 7.64
N LYS A 39 -2.31 11.41 8.74
CA LYS A 39 -2.70 12.81 8.96
C LYS A 39 -2.17 13.71 7.87
N LEU A 40 -2.93 14.75 7.50
CA LEU A 40 -2.56 15.72 6.48
C LEU A 40 -1.31 16.52 6.90
N PRO A 41 -0.19 16.43 6.16
CA PRO A 41 0.94 17.34 6.35
C PRO A 41 0.55 18.76 5.95
N LYS A 42 0.94 19.76 6.74
CA LYS A 42 0.63 21.18 6.43
C LYS A 42 1.24 21.64 5.10
N THR A 43 2.43 21.14 4.77
CA THR A 43 3.10 21.41 3.50
C THR A 43 2.31 20.86 2.31
N SER A 44 1.76 19.65 2.41
CA SER A 44 0.94 19.05 1.34
C SER A 44 -0.30 19.88 1.03
N TYR A 45 -0.94 20.46 2.05
CA TYR A 45 -2.09 21.34 1.84
C TYR A 45 -1.71 22.59 1.03
N SER A 46 -0.58 23.24 1.38
CA SER A 46 -0.12 24.43 0.66
C SER A 46 0.33 24.11 -0.77
N GLU A 47 1.04 23.00 -0.96
CA GLU A 47 1.52 22.55 -2.28
C GLU A 47 0.37 22.18 -3.23
N ILE A 48 -0.65 21.46 -2.74
CA ILE A 48 -1.83 21.14 -3.54
C ILE A 48 -2.61 22.42 -3.90
N SER A 49 -2.74 23.36 -2.97
CA SER A 49 -3.41 24.64 -3.23
C SER A 49 -2.68 25.45 -4.29
N GLU A 50 -1.34 25.47 -4.23
CA GLU A 50 -0.48 26.12 -5.23
C GLU A 50 -0.60 25.44 -6.61
N LEU A 51 -0.60 24.11 -6.64
CA LEU A 51 -0.79 23.33 -7.86
C LEU A 51 -2.10 23.68 -8.54
N VAL A 52 -3.21 23.65 -7.80
CA VAL A 52 -4.55 23.92 -8.35
C VAL A 52 -4.68 25.38 -8.83
N LYS A 53 -4.22 26.34 -8.03
CA LYS A 53 -4.38 27.76 -8.32
C LYS A 53 -3.46 28.25 -9.44
N ASN A 54 -2.19 27.94 -9.36
CA ASN A 54 -1.18 28.53 -10.22
C ASN A 54 -0.75 27.63 -11.35
N GLN A 55 -0.45 26.35 -11.10
CA GLN A 55 -0.01 25.47 -12.16
C GLN A 55 -1.17 25.10 -13.07
N TRP A 56 -2.27 24.58 -12.53
CA TRP A 56 -3.43 24.25 -13.33
C TRP A 56 -4.22 25.51 -13.72
N GLY A 57 -4.64 26.32 -12.75
CA GLY A 57 -5.55 27.45 -12.99
C GLY A 57 -4.98 28.56 -13.86
N SER A 58 -3.68 28.87 -13.73
CA SER A 58 -3.07 29.99 -14.45
C SER A 58 -2.18 29.54 -15.61
N LYS A 59 -1.32 28.54 -15.42
CA LYS A 59 -0.36 28.09 -16.43
C LYS A 59 -0.92 27.06 -17.41
N LEU A 60 -1.98 26.33 -17.01
CA LEU A 60 -2.63 25.32 -17.85
C LEU A 60 -1.63 24.32 -18.45
N ILE A 61 -1.67 24.11 -19.75
CA ILE A 61 -0.85 23.10 -20.46
C ILE A 61 0.65 23.37 -20.35
N SER A 62 1.08 24.61 -20.14
CA SER A 62 2.52 24.94 -19.99
C SER A 62 3.15 24.31 -18.77
N SER A 63 2.35 24.00 -17.73
CA SER A 63 2.81 23.31 -16.52
C SER A 63 3.40 21.91 -16.77
N TRP A 64 3.05 21.27 -17.87
CA TRP A 64 3.66 20.01 -18.28
C TRP A 64 5.17 20.14 -18.44
N ASN A 65 5.63 21.12 -19.19
CA ASN A 65 7.04 21.32 -19.45
C ASN A 65 7.79 21.91 -18.24
N ASP A 66 7.10 22.72 -17.44
CA ASP A 66 7.71 23.36 -16.27
C ASP A 66 7.94 22.35 -15.12
N HIS A 67 6.97 21.47 -14.84
CA HIS A 67 7.01 20.65 -13.62
C HIS A 67 6.49 19.23 -13.80
N TRP A 68 5.36 19.01 -14.47
CA TRP A 68 4.61 17.75 -14.35
C TRP A 68 5.31 16.57 -15.01
N LEU A 69 6.02 16.79 -16.13
CA LEU A 69 6.76 15.70 -16.80
C LEU A 69 7.88 15.13 -15.93
N LYS A 70 8.52 15.98 -15.12
CA LYS A 70 9.62 15.56 -14.25
C LYS A 70 9.15 15.01 -12.90
N LEU A 71 7.89 15.29 -12.51
CA LEU A 71 7.37 14.94 -11.19
C LEU A 71 7.50 13.45 -10.90
N SER A 72 7.21 12.61 -11.89
CA SER A 72 7.31 11.15 -11.74
C SER A 72 8.74 10.70 -11.47
N GLU A 73 9.72 11.25 -12.18
CA GLU A 73 11.14 10.92 -11.99
C GLU A 73 11.63 11.34 -10.60
N ASP A 74 11.27 12.56 -10.18
CA ASP A 74 11.64 13.10 -8.86
C ASP A 74 11.03 12.28 -7.72
N ILE A 75 9.79 11.83 -7.87
CA ILE A 75 9.12 10.97 -6.88
C ILE A 75 9.75 9.58 -6.88
N ASN A 76 10.01 9.00 -8.03
CA ASN A 76 10.65 7.68 -8.13
C ASN A 76 12.02 7.68 -7.46
N LEU A 77 12.83 8.72 -7.64
CA LEU A 77 14.12 8.88 -6.98
C LEU A 77 13.97 8.94 -5.45
N LYS A 78 13.02 9.73 -4.94
CA LYS A 78 12.77 9.82 -3.49
C LYS A 78 12.29 8.49 -2.91
N MET A 79 11.38 7.82 -3.59
CA MET A 79 10.85 6.52 -3.15
C MET A 79 11.89 5.42 -3.21
N SER A 80 12.74 5.38 -4.25
CA SER A 80 13.81 4.38 -4.36
C SER A 80 14.77 4.44 -3.17
N ASN A 81 15.15 5.66 -2.74
CA ASN A 81 15.96 5.84 -1.54
C ASN A 81 15.28 5.32 -0.27
N LEU A 82 13.94 5.51 -0.17
CA LEU A 82 13.18 5.09 1.00
C LEU A 82 13.06 3.56 1.11
N ILE A 83 12.90 2.88 -0.03
CA ILE A 83 12.71 1.41 -0.09
C ILE A 83 13.98 0.65 -0.46
N ASN A 84 15.12 1.33 -0.55
CA ASN A 84 16.43 0.75 -0.88
C ASN A 84 16.44 0.00 -2.23
N SER A 85 15.94 0.66 -3.27
CA SER A 85 15.95 0.19 -4.66
C SER A 85 16.61 1.21 -5.58
N LYS A 86 16.69 0.91 -6.87
CA LYS A 86 17.15 1.88 -7.87
C LYS A 86 15.96 2.71 -8.40
N PRO A 87 16.16 3.97 -8.84
CA PRO A 87 15.08 4.82 -9.34
C PRO A 87 14.31 4.22 -10.52
N GLU A 88 15.01 3.53 -11.42
CA GLU A 88 14.43 2.86 -12.59
C GLU A 88 13.59 1.61 -12.25
N GLU A 89 13.67 1.11 -11.03
CA GLU A 89 12.89 -0.02 -10.52
C GLU A 89 11.61 0.41 -9.80
N VAL A 90 11.37 1.72 -9.68
CA VAL A 90 10.25 2.28 -8.93
C VAL A 90 9.34 3.07 -9.86
N LEU A 91 8.06 2.78 -9.80
CA LEU A 91 7.01 3.58 -10.41
C LEU A 91 5.92 3.87 -9.38
N VAL A 92 5.69 5.16 -9.11
CA VAL A 92 4.56 5.59 -8.29
C VAL A 92 3.32 5.73 -9.17
N GLY A 93 2.31 4.93 -8.89
CA GLY A 93 1.08 4.87 -9.67
C GLY A 93 -0.14 5.39 -8.90
N GLU A 94 -1.33 5.18 -9.46
CA GLU A 94 -2.58 5.86 -9.06
C GLU A 94 -3.13 5.36 -7.73
N SER A 95 -3.27 4.05 -7.56
CA SER A 95 -3.75 3.42 -6.32
C SER A 95 -3.24 1.99 -6.20
N THR A 96 -3.28 1.45 -4.97
CA THR A 96 -2.91 0.05 -4.70
C THR A 96 -3.72 -0.90 -5.57
N SER A 97 -5.04 -0.74 -5.63
CA SER A 97 -5.92 -1.63 -6.41
C SER A 97 -5.62 -1.58 -7.90
N LEU A 98 -5.39 -0.39 -8.47
CA LEU A 98 -5.09 -0.26 -9.89
C LEU A 98 -3.70 -0.80 -10.22
N ASN A 99 -2.71 -0.57 -9.37
CA ASN A 99 -1.37 -1.13 -9.53
C ASN A 99 -1.39 -2.66 -9.41
N LEU A 100 -2.14 -3.21 -8.46
CA LEU A 100 -2.35 -4.65 -8.33
C LEU A 100 -2.99 -5.22 -9.60
N TYR A 101 -4.05 -4.59 -10.10
CA TYR A 101 -4.70 -4.99 -11.37
C TYR A 101 -3.69 -5.04 -12.50
N LYS A 102 -2.90 -3.98 -12.72
CA LYS A 102 -1.90 -3.90 -13.79
C LYS A 102 -0.86 -5.02 -13.69
N ILE A 103 -0.35 -5.29 -12.49
CA ILE A 103 0.68 -6.31 -12.26
C ILE A 103 0.11 -7.71 -12.52
N ILE A 104 -1.03 -8.05 -11.91
CA ILE A 104 -1.64 -9.38 -12.08
C ILE A 104 -2.09 -9.60 -13.52
N TYR A 105 -2.69 -8.59 -14.16
CA TYR A 105 -3.05 -8.65 -15.58
C TYR A 105 -1.83 -8.95 -16.46
N ALA A 106 -0.72 -8.23 -16.26
CA ALA A 106 0.52 -8.46 -17.02
C ALA A 106 1.06 -9.88 -16.83
N LEU A 107 1.03 -10.41 -15.60
CA LEU A 107 1.45 -11.79 -15.30
C LEU A 107 0.54 -12.82 -15.98
N LEU A 108 -0.77 -12.60 -16.01
CA LEU A 108 -1.73 -13.49 -16.64
C LEU A 108 -1.56 -13.55 -18.17
N VAL A 109 -1.33 -12.40 -18.82
CA VAL A 109 -1.19 -12.33 -20.29
C VAL A 109 0.21 -12.72 -20.77
N SER A 110 1.23 -12.69 -19.91
CA SER A 110 2.60 -13.07 -20.27
C SER A 110 2.77 -14.56 -20.61
N ASN A 111 1.84 -15.41 -20.18
CA ASN A 111 1.90 -16.88 -20.29
C ASN A 111 3.15 -17.51 -19.63
N LEU A 112 3.86 -16.79 -18.78
CA LEU A 112 5.03 -17.29 -18.05
C LEU A 112 4.64 -18.11 -16.81
N PHE A 113 3.41 -17.95 -16.34
CA PHE A 113 2.93 -18.56 -15.10
C PHE A 113 1.64 -19.33 -15.32
N LYS A 114 1.34 -20.26 -14.40
CA LYS A 114 0.02 -20.91 -14.36
C LYS A 114 -1.04 -19.87 -14.01
N LYS A 115 -2.19 -19.94 -14.67
CA LYS A 115 -3.29 -18.98 -14.56
C LYS A 115 -4.18 -19.16 -13.33
N ASN A 116 -3.64 -19.80 -12.27
CA ASN A 116 -4.30 -19.87 -10.98
C ASN A 116 -3.97 -18.63 -10.17
N LEU A 117 -4.99 -17.93 -9.70
CA LEU A 117 -4.85 -16.85 -8.74
C LEU A 117 -5.13 -17.40 -7.34
N VAL A 118 -4.26 -17.14 -6.40
CA VAL A 118 -4.42 -17.59 -5.02
C VAL A 118 -4.24 -16.43 -4.08
N SER A 119 -5.14 -16.31 -3.12
CA SER A 119 -5.04 -15.38 -2.00
C SER A 119 -5.54 -16.06 -0.73
N ASP A 120 -5.70 -15.33 0.35
CA ASP A 120 -6.22 -15.87 1.60
C ASP A 120 -7.22 -14.93 2.29
N CYS A 121 -7.86 -15.44 3.35
CA CYS A 121 -8.87 -14.72 4.13
C CYS A 121 -8.31 -13.53 4.93
N LEU A 122 -6.99 -13.37 5.02
CA LEU A 122 -6.33 -12.26 5.72
C LEU A 122 -6.01 -11.10 4.80
N ASN A 123 -6.19 -11.27 3.48
CA ASN A 123 -5.92 -10.20 2.52
C ASN A 123 -7.00 -9.11 2.54
N PHE A 124 -6.65 -7.94 2.04
CA PHE A 124 -7.58 -6.80 2.04
C PHE A 124 -8.72 -7.02 1.02
N PRO A 125 -9.98 -6.68 1.36
CA PRO A 125 -11.12 -6.96 0.49
C PRO A 125 -11.01 -6.41 -0.93
N SER A 126 -10.46 -5.20 -1.12
CA SER A 126 -10.29 -4.63 -2.47
C SER A 126 -9.35 -5.44 -3.34
N ASP A 127 -8.32 -6.07 -2.74
CA ASP A 127 -7.39 -6.93 -3.47
C ASP A 127 -8.07 -8.20 -3.94
N ILE A 128 -8.91 -8.80 -3.08
CA ILE A 128 -9.74 -9.94 -3.44
C ILE A 128 -10.70 -9.59 -4.58
N TYR A 129 -11.33 -8.41 -4.56
CA TYR A 129 -12.21 -7.96 -5.66
C TYR A 129 -11.46 -7.78 -6.97
N VAL A 130 -10.23 -7.25 -6.95
CA VAL A 130 -9.38 -7.16 -8.13
C VAL A 130 -9.09 -8.55 -8.70
N LEU A 131 -8.70 -9.51 -7.85
CA LEU A 131 -8.43 -10.89 -8.28
C LEU A 131 -9.70 -11.57 -8.81
N ASP A 132 -10.84 -11.35 -8.17
CA ASP A 132 -12.13 -11.88 -8.60
C ASP A 132 -12.55 -11.36 -9.97
N GLY A 133 -12.34 -10.05 -10.23
CA GLY A 133 -12.54 -9.47 -11.56
C GLY A 133 -11.61 -10.08 -12.62
N LEU A 134 -10.35 -10.27 -12.28
CA LEU A 134 -9.34 -10.81 -13.21
C LEU A 134 -9.54 -12.29 -13.55
N LYS A 135 -10.15 -13.09 -12.68
CA LYS A 135 -10.45 -14.51 -12.99
C LYS A 135 -11.37 -14.66 -14.21
N HIS A 136 -12.19 -13.64 -14.51
CA HIS A 136 -13.13 -13.66 -15.64
C HIS A 136 -12.52 -13.27 -16.98
N LEU A 137 -11.23 -12.93 -17.06
CA LEU A 137 -10.57 -12.58 -18.32
C LEU A 137 -10.45 -13.78 -19.27
N THR A 138 -10.32 -14.98 -18.73
CA THR A 138 -10.32 -16.24 -19.52
C THR A 138 -10.98 -17.34 -18.74
N ASP A 139 -11.54 -18.35 -19.41
CA ASP A 139 -12.14 -19.52 -18.78
C ASP A 139 -11.12 -20.41 -18.02
N GLU A 140 -9.82 -20.21 -18.30
CA GLU A 140 -8.73 -20.95 -17.66
C GLU A 140 -8.35 -20.39 -16.28
N ASN A 141 -8.65 -19.10 -16.02
CA ASN A 141 -8.30 -18.47 -14.77
C ASN A 141 -9.16 -19.00 -13.62
N LYS A 142 -8.52 -19.32 -12.51
CA LYS A 142 -9.20 -19.75 -11.27
C LYS A 142 -8.73 -18.88 -10.12
N LEU A 143 -9.65 -18.53 -9.23
CA LEU A 143 -9.34 -17.87 -7.96
C LEU A 143 -9.58 -18.84 -6.82
N THR A 144 -8.57 -19.02 -5.98
CA THR A 144 -8.65 -19.80 -4.74
C THR A 144 -8.37 -18.86 -3.57
N ILE A 145 -9.27 -18.80 -2.61
CA ILE A 145 -9.06 -18.11 -1.34
C ILE A 145 -8.76 -19.18 -0.29
N LEU A 146 -7.57 -19.12 0.30
CA LEU A 146 -7.18 -19.98 1.40
C LEU A 146 -7.87 -19.51 2.67
N ASP A 147 -8.49 -20.44 3.35
CA ASP A 147 -9.17 -20.18 4.61
C ASP A 147 -8.33 -20.68 5.79
N TYR A 148 -8.26 -19.89 6.85
CA TYR A 148 -7.51 -20.21 8.05
C TYR A 148 -8.45 -20.29 9.26
N PRO A 149 -8.29 -21.29 10.14
CA PRO A 149 -9.27 -21.60 11.18
C PRO A 149 -9.56 -20.46 12.16
N ASP A 150 -8.60 -19.58 12.41
CA ASP A 150 -8.73 -18.48 13.37
C ASP A 150 -8.94 -17.10 12.69
N GLU A 151 -8.78 -17.00 11.37
CA GLU A 151 -8.81 -15.74 10.60
C GLU A 151 -7.89 -14.63 11.17
N ILE A 152 -6.91 -15.02 11.98
CA ILE A 152 -5.97 -14.10 12.66
C ILE A 152 -4.56 -14.31 12.14
N ASN A 153 -4.17 -15.60 12.03
CA ASN A 153 -2.83 -16.00 11.68
C ASN A 153 -2.82 -16.81 10.39
N CYS A 154 -1.75 -16.67 9.58
CA CYS A 154 -1.55 -17.57 8.45
C CYS A 154 -1.25 -18.99 8.95
N ASN A 155 -1.99 -19.95 8.44
CA ASN A 155 -1.65 -21.36 8.61
C ASN A 155 -0.64 -21.79 7.51
N TYR A 156 0.65 -21.81 7.86
CA TYR A 156 1.72 -22.12 6.92
C TYR A 156 1.64 -23.53 6.33
N GLU A 157 1.03 -24.49 7.02
CA GLU A 157 0.86 -25.84 6.46
C GLU A 157 -0.18 -25.84 5.32
N ILE A 158 -1.27 -25.08 5.49
CA ILE A 158 -2.26 -24.87 4.43
C ILE A 158 -1.61 -24.13 3.26
N LEU A 159 -0.86 -23.03 3.53
CA LEU A 159 -0.19 -22.25 2.50
C LEU A 159 0.84 -23.10 1.73
N LYS A 160 1.72 -23.81 2.39
CA LYS A 160 2.73 -24.70 1.77
C LYS A 160 2.08 -25.79 0.93
N LYS A 161 1.02 -26.42 1.45
CA LYS A 161 0.25 -27.43 0.71
C LYS A 161 -0.38 -26.84 -0.55
N SER A 162 -0.91 -25.63 -0.46
CA SER A 162 -1.45 -24.90 -1.63
C SER A 162 -0.37 -24.63 -2.66
N ILE A 163 0.78 -24.05 -2.27
CA ILE A 163 1.90 -23.76 -3.19
C ILE A 163 2.34 -25.02 -3.93
N LYS A 164 2.43 -26.15 -3.23
CA LYS A 164 2.84 -27.44 -3.83
C LYS A 164 1.82 -27.98 -4.83
N ASN A 165 0.53 -27.89 -4.50
CA ASN A 165 -0.54 -28.57 -5.25
C ASN A 165 -1.25 -27.67 -6.25
N ASN A 166 -1.18 -26.36 -6.07
CA ASN A 166 -1.87 -25.38 -6.90
C ASN A 166 -0.88 -24.27 -7.33
N PRO A 167 0.07 -24.58 -8.21
CA PRO A 167 1.03 -23.58 -8.69
C PRO A 167 0.33 -22.46 -9.43
N GLY A 168 0.71 -21.21 -9.16
CA GLY A 168 0.05 -20.04 -9.74
C GLY A 168 0.62 -18.72 -9.17
N ILE A 169 -0.16 -17.67 -9.29
CA ILE A 169 0.16 -16.33 -8.81
C ILE A 169 -0.46 -16.18 -7.42
N TYR A 170 0.39 -16.02 -6.42
CA TYR A 170 -0.02 -15.82 -5.03
C TYR A 170 0.00 -14.32 -4.69
N CYS A 171 -1.16 -13.78 -4.35
CA CYS A 171 -1.32 -12.41 -3.89
C CYS A 171 -1.63 -12.41 -2.38
N LEU A 172 -0.63 -12.06 -1.58
CA LEU A 172 -0.71 -12.07 -0.13
C LEU A 172 -0.29 -10.70 0.42
N SER A 173 -0.96 -10.23 1.46
CA SER A 173 -0.52 -9.05 2.20
C SER A 173 0.68 -9.41 3.08
N LEU A 174 1.71 -8.53 3.13
CA LEU A 174 2.82 -8.74 4.06
C LEU A 174 2.35 -8.67 5.52
N VAL A 175 1.41 -7.77 5.80
CA VAL A 175 0.79 -7.59 7.12
C VAL A 175 -0.72 -7.60 6.96
N SER A 176 -1.40 -8.48 7.72
CA SER A 176 -2.86 -8.52 7.74
C SER A 176 -3.44 -7.22 8.32
N TYR A 177 -4.40 -6.63 7.64
CA TYR A 177 -5.08 -5.41 8.09
C TYR A 177 -5.98 -5.65 9.32
N LYS A 178 -6.50 -6.87 9.48
CA LYS A 178 -7.38 -7.24 10.61
C LYS A 178 -6.60 -7.49 11.90
N SER A 179 -5.55 -8.30 11.81
CA SER A 179 -4.88 -8.89 12.97
C SER A 179 -3.48 -8.34 13.21
N SER A 180 -2.94 -7.54 12.29
CA SER A 180 -1.53 -7.13 12.26
C SER A 180 -0.54 -8.32 12.17
N PHE A 181 -1.02 -9.50 11.76
CA PHE A 181 -0.15 -10.65 11.55
C PHE A 181 0.86 -10.36 10.44
N LEU A 182 2.13 -10.52 10.76
CA LEU A 182 3.24 -10.34 9.83
C LEU A 182 3.65 -11.69 9.24
N TYR A 183 3.56 -11.83 7.91
CA TYR A 183 4.02 -13.04 7.22
C TYR A 183 5.54 -13.17 7.27
N SER A 184 6.03 -14.39 7.56
CA SER A 184 7.43 -14.72 7.40
C SER A 184 7.72 -15.07 5.94
N MET A 185 8.46 -14.20 5.26
CA MET A 185 8.82 -14.35 3.85
C MET A 185 10.22 -15.01 3.67
N LYS A 186 10.72 -15.71 4.72
CA LYS A 186 12.00 -16.41 4.72
C LYS A 186 11.82 -17.89 4.45
#